data_19cd8505524efaf79033dfa4f4e43e80
#
_entry.id   19cd8505524efaf79033dfa4f4e43e80
#
_cell.length_a   1.000
_cell.length_b   1.000
_cell.length_c   1.000
_cell.angle_alpha   90.00
_cell.angle_beta   90.00
_cell.angle_gamma   90.00
#
_symmetry.space_group_name_H-M   'P 1'
#
loop_
_entity.id
_entity.type
_entity.pdbx_description
1 polymer ?
#
loop_
_entity_poly.entity_id
_entity_poly.type
_entity_poly.pdbx_seq_one_letter_code
_entity_poly.pdbx_strand_id
1 'polypeptide(L)'
;MTVLSAGVAIGFSSCTNGTGGGLSAYQAYDRPAKLPQNPAAVKVKVSLSKQRVYVMEGNEMLLVMPVSVGKSSSPTPRGTFRIYNKEAKRRANTHGYAKTGNVIRATYLSKKPAGATFRGTPMPYWCEFKSAYGFHTGWVKHSPCTLGCIRMHENLSPKFFRLVSNGTPVNISYSQPEDAQWTDIPLPPDAGPLTDYPVGSMYWEDGYFSRHKTPKYN
;
A
#
# COMPACT_ATOMS: atom_id res chain seq x y z
N MET A 1 14.76 17.75 -69.28
CA MET A 1 13.59 17.36 -68.42
C MET A 1 14.14 16.54 -67.28
N THR A 2 14.32 17.15 -66.12
CA THR A 2 14.92 16.54 -64.91
C THR A 2 13.80 16.35 -63.91
N VAL A 3 13.46 15.08 -63.59
CA VAL A 3 12.44 14.74 -62.62
C VAL A 3 13.09 14.65 -61.24
N LEU A 4 12.70 15.57 -60.35
CA LEU A 4 13.05 15.50 -58.92
C LEU A 4 12.05 14.55 -58.24
N SER A 5 12.56 13.45 -57.70
CA SER A 5 11.79 12.57 -56.79
C SER A 5 11.97 13.06 -55.35
N ALA A 6 10.88 13.55 -54.74
CA ALA A 6 10.82 13.90 -53.33
C ALA A 6 10.64 12.61 -52.49
N GLY A 7 11.64 12.23 -51.75
CA GLY A 7 11.56 11.14 -50.80
C GLY A 7 10.85 11.60 -49.50
N VAL A 8 9.68 11.02 -49.21
CA VAL A 8 8.98 11.20 -47.92
C VAL A 8 9.61 10.26 -46.93
N ALA A 9 10.34 10.81 -46.00
CA ALA A 9 10.85 10.09 -44.81
C ALA A 9 9.70 9.89 -43.81
N ILE A 10 9.14 8.67 -43.73
CA ILE A 10 8.19 8.29 -42.69
C ILE A 10 9.00 8.03 -41.43
N GLY A 11 9.01 9.01 -40.54
CA GLY A 11 9.56 8.85 -39.18
C GLY A 11 8.70 7.87 -38.39
N PHE A 12 9.18 6.65 -38.15
CA PHE A 12 8.62 5.76 -37.16
C PHE A 12 8.90 6.34 -35.78
N SER A 13 7.89 7.02 -35.20
CA SER A 13 7.89 7.36 -33.80
C SER A 13 7.74 6.04 -33.02
N SER A 14 8.86 5.54 -32.51
CA SER A 14 8.86 4.40 -31.61
C SER A 14 8.17 4.83 -30.31
N CYS A 15 6.92 4.50 -30.14
CA CYS A 15 6.25 4.51 -28.85
C CYS A 15 6.90 3.42 -28.00
N THR A 16 7.96 3.75 -27.29
CA THR A 16 8.43 2.94 -26.18
C THR A 16 7.33 2.99 -25.11
N ASN A 17 6.54 1.94 -25.02
CA ASN A 17 5.70 1.67 -23.85
C ASN A 17 6.61 1.42 -22.66
N GLY A 18 7.16 2.48 -22.12
CA GLY A 18 7.87 2.48 -20.85
C GLY A 18 6.87 2.30 -19.72
N THR A 19 6.59 1.06 -19.32
CA THR A 19 5.94 0.69 -18.06
C THR A 19 6.84 0.94 -16.86
N GLY A 20 7.60 2.03 -16.86
CA GLY A 20 8.54 2.42 -15.83
C GLY A 20 8.19 3.78 -15.25
N GLY A 21 7.05 3.90 -14.58
CA GLY A 21 6.85 5.04 -13.68
C GLY A 21 7.84 4.91 -12.52
N GLY A 22 8.85 5.79 -12.46
CA GLY A 22 9.82 5.82 -11.37
C GLY A 22 9.21 6.18 -10.02
N LEU A 23 10.04 6.37 -9.00
CA LEU A 23 9.60 6.75 -7.65
C LEU A 23 8.65 7.95 -7.63
N SER A 24 8.87 8.95 -8.48
CA SER A 24 8.01 10.13 -8.62
C SER A 24 6.56 9.76 -9.03
N ALA A 25 6.40 8.86 -9.99
CA ALA A 25 5.08 8.39 -10.41
C ALA A 25 4.39 7.55 -9.32
N TYR A 26 5.15 6.73 -8.58
CA TYR A 26 4.63 6.03 -7.40
C TYR A 26 4.10 7.02 -6.36
N GLN A 27 4.91 8.01 -5.99
CA GLN A 27 4.52 9.05 -5.02
C GLN A 27 3.36 9.93 -5.49
N ALA A 28 3.19 10.08 -6.81
CA ALA A 28 2.09 10.83 -7.40
C ALA A 28 0.75 10.06 -7.39
N TYR A 29 0.80 8.73 -7.31
CA TYR A 29 -0.40 7.88 -7.39
C TYR A 29 -1.41 8.22 -6.28
N ASP A 30 -2.66 8.29 -6.67
CA ASP A 30 -3.79 8.51 -5.76
C ASP A 30 -5.08 7.90 -6.33
N ARG A 31 -6.11 7.75 -5.49
CA ARG A 31 -7.44 7.28 -5.86
C ARG A 31 -8.49 8.16 -5.21
N PRO A 32 -9.62 8.42 -5.89
CA PRO A 32 -10.73 9.15 -5.28
C PRO A 32 -11.28 8.39 -4.06
N ALA A 33 -11.75 9.15 -3.08
CA ALA A 33 -12.44 8.62 -1.91
C ALA A 33 -13.59 9.54 -1.55
N LYS A 34 -14.68 8.97 -0.99
CA LYS A 34 -15.83 9.70 -0.45
C LYS A 34 -15.91 9.51 1.05
N LEU A 35 -16.36 10.53 1.77
CA LEU A 35 -16.69 10.36 3.18
C LEU A 35 -18.04 9.66 3.32
N PRO A 36 -18.22 8.77 4.31
CA PRO A 36 -19.50 8.12 4.56
C PRO A 36 -20.53 9.12 5.10
N GLN A 37 -21.80 8.90 4.75
CA GLN A 37 -22.92 9.60 5.40
C GLN A 37 -23.19 9.02 6.78
N ASN A 38 -23.08 7.69 6.93
CA ASN A 38 -23.19 6.98 8.20
C ASN A 38 -21.92 6.14 8.47
N PRO A 39 -20.95 6.65 9.24
CA PRO A 39 -19.72 5.93 9.55
C PRO A 39 -19.93 4.54 10.17
N ALA A 40 -21.06 4.32 10.87
CA ALA A 40 -21.37 3.02 11.48
C ALA A 40 -21.77 1.94 10.44
N ALA A 41 -22.19 2.35 9.24
CA ALA A 41 -22.57 1.48 8.13
C ALA A 41 -21.36 1.08 7.25
N VAL A 42 -20.16 1.63 7.53
CA VAL A 42 -18.95 1.34 6.76
C VAL A 42 -18.50 -0.10 6.97
N LYS A 43 -18.18 -0.78 5.88
CA LYS A 43 -17.60 -2.13 5.84
C LYS A 43 -16.41 -2.18 4.91
N VAL A 44 -15.47 -3.07 5.20
CA VAL A 44 -14.28 -3.32 4.39
C VAL A 44 -14.36 -4.73 3.82
N LYS A 45 -14.09 -4.86 2.53
CA LYS A 45 -13.92 -6.15 1.85
C LYS A 45 -12.53 -6.21 1.23
N VAL A 46 -11.89 -7.37 1.32
CA VAL A 46 -10.56 -7.62 0.77
C VAL A 46 -10.62 -8.79 -0.19
N SER A 47 -10.24 -8.56 -1.43
CA SER A 47 -10.02 -9.60 -2.44
C SER A 47 -8.54 -9.93 -2.49
N LEU A 48 -8.18 -11.16 -2.11
CA LEU A 48 -6.79 -11.61 -2.12
C LEU A 48 -6.29 -11.88 -3.54
N SER A 49 -7.15 -12.44 -4.42
CA SER A 49 -6.80 -12.76 -5.81
C SER A 49 -6.52 -11.49 -6.64
N LYS A 50 -7.24 -10.41 -6.38
CA LYS A 50 -7.08 -9.13 -7.06
C LYS A 50 -6.17 -8.16 -6.32
N GLN A 51 -5.71 -8.51 -5.10
CA GLN A 51 -4.94 -7.64 -4.21
C GLN A 51 -5.63 -6.26 -4.09
N ARG A 52 -6.91 -6.26 -3.70
CA ARG A 52 -7.75 -5.06 -3.61
C ARG A 52 -8.48 -4.95 -2.30
N VAL A 53 -8.68 -3.73 -1.89
CA VAL A 53 -9.55 -3.35 -0.76
C VAL A 53 -10.69 -2.50 -1.29
N TYR A 54 -11.89 -2.84 -0.86
CA TYR A 54 -13.15 -2.12 -1.10
C TYR A 54 -13.66 -1.60 0.23
N VAL A 55 -13.79 -0.28 0.37
CA VAL A 55 -14.44 0.37 1.52
C VAL A 55 -15.80 0.83 1.05
N MET A 56 -16.85 0.37 1.70
CA MET A 56 -18.23 0.58 1.25
C MET A 56 -19.12 1.08 2.40
N GLU A 57 -20.13 1.86 2.06
CA GLU A 57 -21.30 2.14 2.90
C GLU A 57 -22.54 1.57 2.20
N GLY A 58 -23.15 0.53 2.79
CA GLY A 58 -24.20 -0.20 2.07
C GLY A 58 -23.68 -0.78 0.74
N ASN A 59 -24.22 -0.27 -0.38
CA ASN A 59 -23.79 -0.61 -1.73
C ASN A 59 -22.94 0.51 -2.39
N GLU A 60 -22.76 1.64 -1.72
CA GLU A 60 -21.94 2.73 -2.21
C GLU A 60 -20.45 2.43 -2.00
N MET A 61 -19.65 2.65 -3.05
CA MET A 61 -18.19 2.55 -2.97
C MET A 61 -17.61 3.86 -2.47
N LEU A 62 -16.97 3.82 -1.30
CA LEU A 62 -16.27 4.96 -0.72
C LEU A 62 -14.80 5.05 -1.15
N LEU A 63 -14.16 3.88 -1.29
CA LEU A 63 -12.76 3.79 -1.74
C LEU A 63 -12.50 2.40 -2.31
N VAL A 64 -11.93 2.32 -3.50
CA VAL A 64 -11.30 1.12 -4.04
C VAL A 64 -9.82 1.36 -4.24
N MET A 65 -8.98 0.46 -3.72
CA MET A 65 -7.54 0.63 -3.80
C MET A 65 -6.79 -0.69 -3.99
N PRO A 66 -5.68 -0.69 -4.78
CA PRO A 66 -4.75 -1.80 -4.81
C PRO A 66 -3.97 -1.88 -3.50
N VAL A 67 -3.60 -3.09 -3.11
CA VAL A 67 -2.85 -3.38 -1.90
C VAL A 67 -1.85 -4.51 -2.15
N SER A 68 -0.90 -4.71 -1.24
CA SER A 68 -0.14 -5.97 -1.21
C SER A 68 -0.59 -6.83 -0.05
N VAL A 69 -0.78 -8.11 -0.33
CA VAL A 69 -1.21 -9.12 0.64
C VAL A 69 -0.08 -10.11 0.98
N GLY A 70 -0.36 -11.01 1.91
CA GLY A 70 0.59 -12.04 2.34
C GLY A 70 1.01 -12.99 1.22
N LYS A 71 2.31 -13.28 1.16
CA LYS A 71 2.87 -14.32 0.27
C LYS A 71 2.38 -15.71 0.68
N SER A 72 2.54 -16.71 -0.21
CA SER A 72 2.06 -18.08 0.02
C SER A 72 2.59 -18.71 1.31
N SER A 73 3.85 -18.44 1.69
CA SER A 73 4.46 -18.91 2.94
C SER A 73 4.01 -18.17 4.20
N SER A 74 3.28 -17.07 4.06
CA SER A 74 2.77 -16.25 5.17
C SER A 74 1.48 -15.55 4.71
N PRO A 75 0.39 -16.30 4.47
CA PRO A 75 -0.81 -15.76 3.83
C PRO A 75 -1.56 -14.80 4.75
N THR A 76 -2.22 -13.83 4.14
CA THR A 76 -3.23 -13.03 4.84
C THR A 76 -4.40 -13.94 5.25
N PRO A 77 -4.83 -13.93 6.52
CA PRO A 77 -5.92 -14.80 6.99
C PRO A 77 -7.24 -14.43 6.31
N ARG A 78 -7.99 -15.45 5.87
CA ARG A 78 -9.36 -15.31 5.36
C ARG A 78 -10.38 -15.39 6.48
N GLY A 79 -11.51 -14.75 6.31
CA GLY A 79 -12.62 -14.76 7.26
C GLY A 79 -13.24 -13.39 7.47
N THR A 80 -14.11 -13.31 8.48
CA THR A 80 -14.75 -12.07 8.91
C THR A 80 -14.14 -11.62 10.23
N PHE A 81 -13.71 -10.39 10.25
CA PHE A 81 -13.03 -9.75 11.37
C PHE A 81 -13.69 -8.39 11.67
N ARG A 82 -13.18 -7.71 12.69
CA ARG A 82 -13.46 -6.29 12.97
C ARG A 82 -12.17 -5.56 13.25
N ILE A 83 -12.07 -4.32 12.81
CA ILE A 83 -10.99 -3.43 13.28
C ILE A 83 -11.22 -3.18 14.76
N TYR A 84 -10.20 -3.42 15.61
CA TYR A 84 -10.32 -3.20 17.05
C TYR A 84 -9.23 -2.30 17.62
N ASN A 85 -8.17 -2.01 16.83
CA ASN A 85 -7.14 -1.08 17.22
C ASN A 85 -6.70 -0.23 16.02
N LYS A 86 -6.52 1.08 16.25
CA LYS A 86 -6.06 2.03 15.24
C LYS A 86 -4.96 2.91 15.83
N GLU A 87 -3.83 2.97 15.14
CA GLU A 87 -2.69 3.80 15.53
C GLU A 87 -2.14 4.54 14.31
N ALA A 88 -2.12 5.87 14.34
CA ALA A 88 -1.55 6.66 13.22
C ALA A 88 -0.04 6.44 13.09
N LYS A 89 0.66 6.21 14.19
CA LYS A 89 2.12 5.99 14.25
C LYS A 89 2.42 4.71 15.03
N ARG A 90 2.50 3.59 14.30
CA ARG A 90 2.90 2.29 14.86
C ARG A 90 4.24 1.86 14.31
N ARG A 91 5.00 1.11 15.09
CA ARG A 91 6.20 0.38 14.65
C ARG A 91 6.04 -1.11 14.88
N ALA A 92 6.64 -1.92 14.01
CA ALA A 92 6.65 -3.36 14.15
C ALA A 92 7.42 -3.79 15.41
N ASN A 93 6.93 -4.83 16.08
CA ASN A 93 7.53 -5.33 17.31
C ASN A 93 8.72 -6.26 17.05
N THR A 94 8.72 -6.98 15.92
CA THR A 94 9.66 -8.10 15.69
C THR A 94 10.66 -7.86 14.56
N HIS A 95 10.35 -7.01 13.61
CA HIS A 95 11.24 -6.68 12.48
C HIS A 95 11.46 -5.18 12.39
N GLY A 96 12.64 -4.77 11.99
CA GLY A 96 13.01 -3.36 11.96
C GLY A 96 14.49 -3.17 11.65
N TYR A 97 15.09 -2.27 12.37
CA TYR A 97 16.47 -1.85 12.15
C TYR A 97 17.26 -1.87 13.47
N ALA A 98 18.49 -2.32 13.39
CA ALA A 98 19.47 -2.17 14.49
C ALA A 98 20.50 -1.11 14.13
N LYS A 99 20.87 -0.27 15.09
CA LYS A 99 21.90 0.76 14.96
C LYS A 99 23.06 0.44 15.91
N THR A 100 24.28 0.39 15.33
CA THR A 100 25.55 0.30 16.06
C THR A 100 26.45 1.42 15.56
N GLY A 101 26.82 2.37 16.40
CA GLY A 101 27.49 3.60 15.99
C GLY A 101 26.63 4.33 14.93
N ASN A 102 27.20 4.60 13.77
CA ASN A 102 26.51 5.26 12.65
C ASN A 102 25.91 4.29 11.63
N VAL A 103 26.01 2.98 11.83
CA VAL A 103 25.54 1.97 10.87
C VAL A 103 24.16 1.49 11.29
N ILE A 104 23.20 1.58 10.34
CA ILE A 104 21.83 1.11 10.50
C ILE A 104 21.61 -0.06 9.53
N ARG A 105 21.13 -1.20 10.02
CA ARG A 105 20.85 -2.39 9.23
C ARG A 105 19.50 -2.99 9.56
N ALA A 106 18.79 -3.46 8.53
CA ALA A 106 17.54 -4.19 8.70
C ALA A 106 17.82 -5.53 9.44
N THR A 107 16.99 -5.85 10.43
CA THR A 107 17.11 -7.08 11.22
C THR A 107 15.80 -7.44 11.92
N TYR A 108 15.74 -8.65 12.45
CA TYR A 108 14.73 -9.03 13.44
C TYR A 108 15.23 -8.69 14.85
N LEU A 109 14.30 -8.37 15.75
CA LEU A 109 14.64 -8.10 17.16
C LEU A 109 15.41 -9.30 17.79
N SER A 110 14.99 -10.53 17.48
CA SER A 110 15.65 -11.76 17.94
C SER A 110 17.08 -11.97 17.40
N LYS A 111 17.45 -11.25 16.33
CA LYS A 111 18.79 -11.29 15.70
C LYS A 111 19.56 -9.98 15.86
N LYS A 112 19.10 -9.12 16.77
CA LYS A 112 19.74 -7.82 17.03
C LYS A 112 21.16 -8.06 17.59
N PRO A 113 22.21 -7.43 17.04
CA PRO A 113 23.56 -7.51 17.62
C PRO A 113 23.60 -7.02 19.08
N ALA A 114 24.46 -7.63 19.88
CA ALA A 114 24.69 -7.17 21.26
C ALA A 114 25.13 -5.69 21.27
N GLY A 115 24.61 -4.92 22.21
CA GLY A 115 24.89 -3.48 22.33
C GLY A 115 24.20 -2.58 21.29
N ALA A 116 23.59 -3.12 20.23
CA ALA A 116 22.87 -2.31 19.26
C ALA A 116 21.51 -1.83 19.81
N THR A 117 21.09 -0.63 19.42
CA THR A 117 19.71 -0.15 19.63
C THR A 117 18.80 -0.72 18.54
N PHE A 118 17.55 -1.08 18.87
CA PHE A 118 16.57 -1.55 17.90
C PHE A 118 15.39 -0.59 17.77
N ARG A 119 14.95 -0.35 16.53
CA ARG A 119 13.67 0.32 16.23
C ARG A 119 12.91 -0.49 15.20
N GLY A 120 11.64 -0.77 15.49
CA GLY A 120 10.74 -1.49 14.56
C GLY A 120 10.51 -0.71 13.27
N THR A 121 10.26 -1.41 12.17
CA THR A 121 9.84 -0.78 10.90
C THR A 121 8.59 0.07 11.12
N PRO A 122 8.55 1.33 10.66
CA PRO A 122 7.35 2.15 10.78
C PRO A 122 6.22 1.57 9.93
N MET A 123 5.04 1.53 10.51
CA MET A 123 3.78 1.07 9.91
C MET A 123 2.69 2.14 10.12
N PRO A 124 2.77 3.29 9.40
CA PRO A 124 1.79 4.36 9.53
C PRO A 124 0.37 3.89 9.25
N TYR A 125 -0.61 4.52 9.88
CA TYR A 125 -2.04 4.27 9.69
C TYR A 125 -2.45 2.81 9.93
N TRP A 126 -1.89 2.23 11.00
CA TRP A 126 -2.22 0.88 11.43
C TRP A 126 -3.69 0.73 11.80
N CYS A 127 -4.34 -0.29 11.23
CA CYS A 127 -5.70 -0.72 11.59
C CYS A 127 -5.67 -2.23 11.79
N GLU A 128 -5.69 -2.67 13.04
CA GLU A 128 -5.58 -4.08 13.43
C GLU A 128 -6.94 -4.77 13.35
N PHE A 129 -7.01 -5.93 12.68
CA PHE A 129 -8.23 -6.73 12.56
C PHE A 129 -8.08 -8.13 13.16
N LYS A 130 -6.87 -8.58 13.40
CA LYS A 130 -6.51 -9.82 14.10
C LYS A 130 -5.15 -9.61 14.77
N SER A 131 -4.87 -10.29 15.89
CA SER A 131 -3.60 -10.15 16.60
C SER A 131 -2.40 -10.26 15.64
N ALA A 132 -1.58 -9.23 15.59
CA ALA A 132 -0.43 -9.05 14.69
C ALA A 132 -0.75 -8.94 13.18
N TYR A 133 -2.03 -8.84 12.79
CA TYR A 133 -2.46 -8.63 11.41
C TYR A 133 -3.26 -7.33 11.29
N GLY A 134 -2.87 -6.47 10.36
CA GLY A 134 -3.52 -5.19 10.16
C GLY A 134 -3.26 -4.61 8.77
N PHE A 135 -3.97 -3.54 8.49
CA PHE A 135 -3.69 -2.64 7.38
C PHE A 135 -2.65 -1.62 7.82
N HIS A 136 -1.72 -1.26 6.96
CA HIS A 136 -0.74 -0.20 7.23
C HIS A 136 -0.12 0.34 5.94
N THR A 137 0.48 1.52 5.99
CA THR A 137 1.28 2.06 4.88
C THR A 137 2.49 1.18 4.60
N GLY A 138 2.79 0.97 3.31
CA GLY A 138 3.99 0.28 2.86
C GLY A 138 4.08 0.25 1.34
N TRP A 139 5.20 -0.24 0.83
CA TRP A 139 5.41 -0.42 -0.59
C TRP A 139 4.40 -1.42 -1.17
N VAL A 140 3.61 -0.98 -2.16
CA VAL A 140 2.65 -1.82 -2.87
C VAL A 140 3.32 -2.45 -4.08
N LYS A 141 3.36 -3.76 -4.12
CA LYS A 141 3.86 -4.57 -5.24
C LYS A 141 2.71 -5.25 -5.96
N HIS A 142 2.88 -5.54 -7.23
CA HIS A 142 1.85 -6.22 -8.04
C HIS A 142 1.72 -7.72 -7.73
N SER A 143 2.56 -8.24 -6.84
CA SER A 143 2.51 -9.64 -6.37
C SER A 143 2.39 -9.72 -4.83
N PRO A 144 1.83 -10.81 -4.27
CA PRO A 144 1.79 -11.04 -2.84
C PRO A 144 3.20 -11.07 -2.24
N CYS A 145 3.47 -10.23 -1.24
CA CYS A 145 4.83 -10.03 -0.75
C CYS A 145 4.95 -9.77 0.75
N THR A 146 3.84 -9.71 1.50
CA THR A 146 3.89 -9.41 2.93
C THR A 146 4.00 -10.67 3.79
N LEU A 147 4.15 -10.48 5.10
CA LEU A 147 4.09 -11.54 6.11
C LEU A 147 2.65 -11.73 6.66
N GLY A 148 1.64 -11.35 5.87
CA GLY A 148 0.23 -11.51 6.18
C GLY A 148 -0.52 -10.21 6.44
N CYS A 149 0.15 -9.11 6.78
CA CYS A 149 -0.47 -7.78 6.82
C CYS A 149 -0.89 -7.31 5.42
N ILE A 150 -1.75 -6.32 5.37
CA ILE A 150 -2.23 -5.69 4.13
C ILE A 150 -1.55 -4.33 3.99
N ARG A 151 -0.64 -4.21 3.02
CA ARG A 151 0.06 -2.94 2.74
C ARG A 151 -0.76 -2.06 1.83
N MET A 152 -0.94 -0.83 2.23
CA MET A 152 -1.63 0.23 1.50
C MET A 152 -0.62 1.25 0.97
N HIS A 153 -0.92 1.83 -0.19
CA HIS A 153 -0.14 2.94 -0.74
C HIS A 153 -0.13 4.16 0.21
N GLU A 154 0.98 4.90 0.24
CA GLU A 154 1.19 6.01 1.20
C GLU A 154 0.13 7.13 1.11
N ASN A 155 -0.44 7.40 -0.07
CA ASN A 155 -1.50 8.40 -0.24
C ASN A 155 -2.91 7.85 0.03
N LEU A 156 -3.11 6.53 0.06
CA LEU A 156 -4.41 5.90 0.27
C LEU A 156 -4.62 5.46 1.73
N SER A 157 -3.55 5.16 2.44
CA SER A 157 -3.63 4.75 3.84
C SER A 157 -4.25 5.81 4.77
N PRO A 158 -3.96 7.13 4.67
CA PRO A 158 -4.67 8.13 5.47
C PRO A 158 -6.16 8.23 5.11
N LYS A 159 -6.54 8.04 3.81
CA LYS A 159 -7.93 7.97 3.39
C LYS A 159 -8.65 6.78 4.03
N PHE A 160 -8.08 5.58 3.90
CA PHE A 160 -8.59 4.37 4.53
C PHE A 160 -8.74 4.54 6.05
N PHE A 161 -7.69 5.03 6.70
CA PHE A 161 -7.68 5.27 8.16
C PHE A 161 -8.80 6.21 8.61
N ARG A 162 -9.15 7.23 7.82
CA ARG A 162 -10.25 8.15 8.09
C ARG A 162 -11.62 7.51 7.91
N LEU A 163 -11.77 6.61 6.92
CA LEU A 163 -13.04 5.98 6.58
C LEU A 163 -13.47 4.89 7.56
N VAL A 164 -12.52 4.25 8.26
CA VAL A 164 -12.79 3.14 9.16
C VAL A 164 -12.67 3.54 10.62
N SER A 165 -13.37 2.84 11.51
CA SER A 165 -13.33 3.02 12.96
C SER A 165 -13.18 1.67 13.67
N ASN A 166 -12.91 1.69 14.97
CA ASN A 166 -13.01 0.48 15.79
C ASN A 166 -14.45 -0.05 15.70
N GLY A 167 -14.58 -1.36 15.48
CA GLY A 167 -15.85 -2.02 15.20
C GLY A 167 -16.15 -2.21 13.71
N THR A 168 -15.50 -1.48 12.79
CA THR A 168 -15.72 -1.64 11.33
C THR A 168 -15.52 -3.10 10.91
N PRO A 169 -16.54 -3.75 10.28
CA PRO A 169 -16.41 -5.12 9.78
C PRO A 169 -15.42 -5.23 8.64
N VAL A 170 -14.64 -6.30 8.63
CA VAL A 170 -13.65 -6.62 7.60
C VAL A 170 -13.91 -8.03 7.11
N ASN A 171 -14.27 -8.21 5.85
CA ASN A 171 -14.38 -9.52 5.19
C ASN A 171 -13.18 -9.73 4.27
N ILE A 172 -12.42 -10.79 4.49
CA ILE A 172 -11.25 -11.17 3.69
C ILE A 172 -11.53 -12.50 3.01
N SER A 173 -11.60 -12.49 1.69
CA SER A 173 -11.88 -13.65 0.85
C SER A 173 -10.89 -13.77 -0.29
N TYR A 174 -10.84 -14.94 -0.94
CA TYR A 174 -10.03 -15.10 -2.14
C TYR A 174 -10.50 -14.16 -3.26
N SER A 175 -11.82 -14.05 -3.44
CA SER A 175 -12.48 -13.09 -4.35
C SER A 175 -13.63 -12.40 -3.65
N GLN A 176 -14.06 -11.26 -4.19
CA GLN A 176 -15.22 -10.51 -3.72
C GLN A 176 -16.18 -10.24 -4.90
N PRO A 177 -17.50 -10.11 -4.66
CA PRO A 177 -18.44 -9.75 -5.73
C PRO A 177 -18.06 -8.45 -6.47
N GLU A 178 -17.44 -7.52 -5.78
CA GLU A 178 -16.97 -6.23 -6.30
C GLU A 178 -15.87 -6.38 -7.35
N ASP A 179 -15.16 -7.52 -7.39
CA ASP A 179 -14.12 -7.79 -8.39
C ASP A 179 -14.65 -7.70 -9.83
N ALA A 180 -15.92 -8.05 -10.05
CA ALA A 180 -16.57 -8.00 -11.36
C ALA A 180 -16.89 -6.56 -11.81
N GLN A 181 -17.16 -5.65 -10.87
CA GLN A 181 -17.50 -4.26 -11.17
C GLN A 181 -16.26 -3.36 -11.30
N TRP A 182 -15.17 -3.74 -10.65
CA TRP A 182 -13.94 -2.96 -10.56
C TRP A 182 -12.76 -3.70 -11.19
N THR A 183 -12.91 -4.15 -12.45
CA THR A 183 -11.90 -4.94 -13.15
C THR A 183 -10.62 -4.16 -13.41
N ASP A 184 -10.74 -2.90 -13.84
CA ASP A 184 -9.64 -2.08 -14.38
C ASP A 184 -9.39 -0.82 -13.54
N ILE A 185 -9.04 -0.99 -12.29
CA ILE A 185 -8.57 0.14 -11.49
C ILE A 185 -7.11 0.46 -11.87
N PRO A 186 -6.74 1.75 -12.04
CA PRO A 186 -5.36 2.13 -12.19
C PRO A 186 -4.51 1.61 -11.01
N LEU A 187 -3.36 1.02 -11.32
CA LEU A 187 -2.40 0.55 -10.33
C LEU A 187 -1.27 1.58 -10.15
N PRO A 188 -0.66 1.70 -8.96
CA PRO A 188 0.59 2.42 -8.83
C PRO A 188 1.68 1.68 -9.62
N PRO A 189 2.80 2.33 -9.99
CA PRO A 189 3.99 1.59 -10.41
C PRO A 189 4.33 0.47 -9.42
N ASP A 190 4.78 -0.68 -9.93
CA ASP A 190 5.23 -1.77 -9.03
C ASP A 190 6.40 -1.28 -8.18
N ALA A 191 6.26 -1.37 -6.87
CA ALA A 191 7.32 -0.96 -5.95
C ALA A 191 8.50 -1.95 -5.90
N GLY A 192 8.40 -3.11 -6.57
CA GLY A 192 9.47 -4.12 -6.57
C GLY A 192 10.82 -3.59 -7.07
N PRO A 193 10.89 -2.94 -8.23
CA PRO A 193 12.13 -2.40 -8.79
C PRO A 193 12.49 -0.99 -8.30
N LEU A 194 11.63 -0.32 -7.51
CA LEU A 194 11.89 1.04 -7.07
C LEU A 194 12.99 1.11 -6.00
N THR A 195 13.78 2.16 -6.05
CA THR A 195 14.75 2.47 -4.99
C THR A 195 14.02 2.79 -3.69
N ASP A 196 14.41 2.10 -2.61
CA ASP A 196 13.82 2.33 -1.30
C ASP A 196 14.19 3.71 -0.73
N TYR A 197 13.40 4.18 0.21
CA TYR A 197 13.67 5.44 0.90
C TYR A 197 14.94 5.35 1.78
N PRO A 198 15.62 6.48 2.04
CA PRO A 198 16.77 6.51 2.93
C PRO A 198 16.44 5.97 4.33
N VAL A 199 17.15 4.92 4.74
CA VAL A 199 16.85 4.20 5.99
C VAL A 199 16.97 5.12 7.22
N GLY A 200 17.98 5.99 7.26
CA GLY A 200 18.21 6.87 8.41
C GLY A 200 17.03 7.80 8.67
N SER A 201 16.76 8.70 7.73
CA SER A 201 15.73 9.74 7.90
C SER A 201 14.30 9.21 7.84
N MET A 202 14.05 8.16 7.07
CA MET A 202 12.69 7.64 6.87
C MET A 202 12.31 6.54 7.85
N TYR A 203 13.15 5.51 8.01
CA TYR A 203 12.77 4.34 8.78
C TYR A 203 13.34 4.32 10.19
N TRP A 204 14.57 4.78 10.38
CA TRP A 204 15.16 4.92 11.71
C TRP A 204 14.56 6.09 12.45
N GLU A 205 14.53 7.25 11.84
CA GLU A 205 13.80 8.42 12.30
C GLU A 205 12.31 8.32 11.93
N ASP A 206 11.55 9.38 12.10
CA ASP A 206 10.10 9.37 11.93
C ASP A 206 9.60 9.93 10.59
N GLY A 207 10.51 10.16 9.62
CA GLY A 207 10.16 10.75 8.33
C GLY A 207 9.08 9.98 7.55
N TYR A 208 9.07 8.65 7.67
CA TYR A 208 8.07 7.82 6.98
C TYR A 208 6.64 8.03 7.48
N PHE A 209 6.45 8.48 8.73
CA PHE A 209 5.12 8.79 9.26
C PHE A 209 4.47 10.04 8.65
N SER A 210 5.26 10.89 8.03
CA SER A 210 4.79 12.10 7.33
C SER A 210 4.77 11.93 5.80
N ARG A 211 5.05 10.72 5.31
CA ARG A 211 5.16 10.39 3.89
C ARG A 211 3.81 10.08 3.28
N HIS A 212 3.02 11.11 2.97
CA HIS A 212 1.73 11.00 2.30
C HIS A 212 1.27 12.38 1.79
N LYS A 213 0.34 12.39 0.84
CA LYS A 213 -0.38 13.61 0.46
C LYS A 213 -1.51 13.89 1.44
N THR A 214 -1.87 15.17 1.58
CA THR A 214 -3.11 15.53 2.30
C THR A 214 -4.30 14.86 1.64
N PRO A 215 -5.09 14.05 2.38
CA PRO A 215 -6.24 13.36 1.81
C PRO A 215 -7.26 14.33 1.23
N LYS A 216 -7.74 14.05 0.01
CA LYS A 216 -8.87 14.74 -0.61
C LYS A 216 -10.02 13.75 -0.75
N TYR A 217 -11.23 14.23 -0.52
CA TYR A 217 -12.48 13.48 -0.62
C TYR A 217 -13.42 14.18 -1.60
N ASN A 218 -14.18 13.39 -2.38
CA ASN A 218 -15.19 13.87 -3.33
C ASN A 218 -16.52 14.04 -2.61
#